data_55da1cd614355bcc5b47c8214be7ceef
#
_entry.id   55da1cd614355bcc5b47c8214be7ceef
#
_cell.length_a   1.000
_cell.length_b   1.000
_cell.length_c   1.000
_cell.angle_alpha   90.00
_cell.angle_beta   90.00
_cell.angle_gamma   90.00
#
_symmetry.space_group_name_H-M   'P 1'
#
loop_
_entity.id
_entity.type
_entity.pdbx_description
1 polymer ?
#
loop_
_entity_poly.entity_id
_entity_poly.type
_entity_poly.pdbx_seq_one_letter_code
_entity_poly.pdbx_strand_id
1 'polypeptide(L)'
;MKKKLKIIIAAFTLLVSLFTLSLTNVKVSAEDGKNYFFADFNNASEAYAAGNEVNKELLSEGIILLKNEDNALPLGENAKLSLFGVRSTNLLYGGGGSGAGAGGSKLSLADSLKNAGFSVNEKLTTFYKNNQTTNGGSIKNYGVYPGPTVGMGEAPVSKLQADSSLESSFAEYSDAALIVFGRAGTEAGDSTKGMASSWDSNGKINASAPVSGARSYDDHYLQLDKNETDLISYVSEHFEKIIIVLNTASQVEVGFLDDPGHYAYSAQIKAALWIGYPGVGDGLNAFGEILAGKTNPSGHTVDTWSRDFKADPTWYNMPTYTNNLFKYTNLSRSFANYSEGIYSGYRYYETRGFTEDDGEVTQTVRGTSTTKWKNWYSSAVSYPFGHGLSYTEFSWKLIDCNIEDNAALTADSTIKFTVEVKNTGAVAGKDVVQLYYTAPYIAGQIEKAHVVLFGYEKTKLLSPGESENVVISVKARDMASYDYSDANGNGFKGYELDEGDYVLKLSKNAHQSVIEKTFKVADGGIKFATTENGNTIENRFDKVSEHITQYM
;
A
#
# COMPACT_ATOMS: atom_id res chain seq x y z
N MET A 1 -53.45 10.38 12.96
CA MET A 1 -52.88 10.65 11.63
C MET A 1 -52.60 12.14 11.38
N LYS A 2 -53.54 13.08 11.50
CA LYS A 2 -53.31 14.51 11.19
C LYS A 2 -52.18 15.21 12.00
N LYS A 3 -51.92 14.82 13.26
CA LYS A 3 -50.81 15.39 14.07
C LYS A 3 -49.44 14.90 13.66
N LYS A 4 -49.30 13.61 13.27
CA LYS A 4 -48.01 13.04 12.76
C LYS A 4 -47.65 13.61 11.39
N LEU A 5 -48.66 13.85 10.53
CA LEU A 5 -48.44 14.47 9.23
C LEU A 5 -47.96 15.93 9.35
N LYS A 6 -48.46 16.70 10.32
CA LYS A 6 -47.99 18.07 10.55
C LYS A 6 -46.55 18.12 11.09
N ILE A 7 -46.13 17.14 11.91
CA ILE A 7 -44.74 17.04 12.41
C ILE A 7 -43.79 16.65 11.28
N ILE A 8 -44.21 15.74 10.38
CA ILE A 8 -43.39 15.34 9.22
C ILE A 8 -43.24 16.50 8.21
N ILE A 9 -44.33 17.27 7.98
CA ILE A 9 -44.29 18.46 7.11
C ILE A 9 -43.40 19.54 7.74
N ALA A 10 -43.51 19.79 9.08
CA ALA A 10 -42.66 20.75 9.76
C ALA A 10 -41.19 20.34 9.79
N ALA A 11 -40.89 19.03 9.98
CA ALA A 11 -39.53 18.50 9.89
C ALA A 11 -38.96 18.59 8.46
N PHE A 12 -39.77 18.32 7.43
CA PHE A 12 -39.36 18.46 6.04
C PHE A 12 -39.13 19.93 5.65
N THR A 13 -39.98 20.85 6.14
CA THR A 13 -39.81 22.29 5.92
C THR A 13 -38.59 22.82 6.66
N LEU A 14 -38.27 22.30 7.87
CA LEU A 14 -37.06 22.64 8.61
C LEU A 14 -35.80 22.07 7.93
N LEU A 15 -35.86 20.85 7.40
CA LEU A 15 -34.76 20.27 6.62
C LEU A 15 -34.53 21.04 5.31
N VAL A 16 -35.60 21.44 4.62
CA VAL A 16 -35.49 22.26 3.40
C VAL A 16 -34.99 23.66 3.73
N SER A 17 -35.36 24.25 4.86
CA SER A 17 -34.87 25.56 5.29
C SER A 17 -33.41 25.49 5.79
N LEU A 18 -32.97 24.38 6.41
CA LEU A 18 -31.56 24.13 6.76
C LEU A 18 -30.72 23.88 5.51
N PHE A 19 -31.29 23.18 4.54
CA PHE A 19 -30.63 22.98 3.24
C PHE A 19 -30.53 24.29 2.44
N THR A 20 -31.57 25.15 2.50
CA THR A 20 -31.52 26.48 1.87
C THR A 20 -30.62 27.46 2.65
N LEU A 21 -30.49 27.35 4.00
CA LEU A 21 -29.53 28.17 4.76
C LEU A 21 -28.05 27.74 4.51
N SER A 22 -27.80 26.46 4.26
CA SER A 22 -26.45 26.03 3.83
C SER A 22 -26.15 26.44 2.38
N LEU A 23 -27.18 26.69 1.56
CA LEU A 23 -27.05 27.16 0.17
C LEU A 23 -26.92 28.71 0.05
N THR A 24 -27.13 29.48 1.14
CA THR A 24 -27.05 30.95 1.07
C THR A 24 -25.63 31.50 0.85
N ASN A 25 -24.61 30.65 0.97
CA ASN A 25 -23.24 31.02 0.60
C ASN A 25 -22.81 30.51 -0.78
N VAL A 26 -23.68 29.82 -1.50
CA VAL A 26 -23.40 29.35 -2.85
C VAL A 26 -23.69 30.50 -3.81
N LYS A 27 -22.64 31.12 -4.32
CA LYS A 27 -22.79 32.08 -5.44
C LYS A 27 -23.08 31.29 -6.69
N VAL A 28 -24.31 31.35 -7.17
CA VAL A 28 -24.66 30.91 -8.52
C VAL A 28 -24.20 32.02 -9.47
N SER A 29 -23.10 31.80 -10.18
CA SER A 29 -22.77 32.66 -11.31
C SER A 29 -23.50 32.13 -12.53
N ALA A 30 -24.62 32.74 -12.86
CA ALA A 30 -25.29 32.53 -14.13
C ALA A 30 -24.87 33.70 -15.05
N GLU A 31 -23.82 33.52 -15.82
CA GLU A 31 -23.67 34.24 -17.07
C GLU A 31 -24.56 33.57 -18.11
N ASP A 32 -25.50 34.30 -18.66
CA ASP A 32 -26.40 33.93 -19.76
C ASP A 32 -27.46 32.85 -19.49
N GLY A 33 -27.81 32.53 -18.25
CA GLY A 33 -28.94 31.64 -17.93
C GLY A 33 -28.80 30.19 -18.41
N LYS A 34 -27.61 29.73 -18.76
CA LYS A 34 -27.38 28.42 -19.39
C LYS A 34 -26.56 27.41 -18.61
N ASN A 35 -25.82 27.83 -17.58
CA ASN A 35 -25.01 26.90 -16.80
C ASN A 35 -25.20 27.18 -15.30
N TYR A 36 -25.69 26.20 -14.58
CA TYR A 36 -25.77 26.24 -13.14
C TYR A 36 -24.60 25.42 -12.57
N PHE A 37 -23.50 26.09 -12.21
CA PHE A 37 -22.44 25.48 -11.43
C PHE A 37 -22.58 25.95 -9.98
N PHE A 38 -22.67 24.98 -9.07
CA PHE A 38 -22.50 25.24 -7.65
C PHE A 38 -21.02 25.06 -7.34
N ALA A 39 -20.35 26.12 -6.96
CA ALA A 39 -18.96 26.08 -6.55
C ALA A 39 -18.85 26.48 -5.09
N ASP A 40 -18.09 25.73 -4.31
CA ASP A 40 -17.79 26.05 -2.91
C ASP A 40 -16.82 27.23 -2.79
N PHE A 41 -16.18 27.61 -3.90
CA PHE A 41 -15.15 28.65 -3.99
C PHE A 41 -15.54 29.74 -4.99
N ASN A 42 -15.11 30.97 -4.71
CA ASN A 42 -15.41 32.13 -5.57
C ASN A 42 -14.58 32.13 -6.87
N ASN A 43 -13.43 31.47 -6.87
CA ASN A 43 -12.51 31.41 -8.03
C ASN A 43 -11.58 30.19 -7.94
N ALA A 44 -10.90 29.90 -9.05
CA ALA A 44 -9.98 28.76 -9.13
C ALA A 44 -8.82 28.85 -8.13
N SER A 45 -8.34 30.05 -7.79
CA SER A 45 -7.24 30.21 -6.84
C SER A 45 -7.62 29.76 -5.43
N GLU A 46 -8.84 30.10 -4.98
CA GLU A 46 -9.37 29.64 -3.69
C GLU A 46 -9.53 28.11 -3.69
N ALA A 47 -10.07 27.54 -4.78
CA ALA A 47 -10.22 26.09 -4.91
C ALA A 47 -8.86 25.36 -4.88
N TYR A 48 -7.84 25.91 -5.59
CA TYR A 48 -6.49 25.33 -5.56
C TYR A 48 -5.85 25.43 -4.18
N ALA A 49 -6.02 26.56 -3.47
CA ALA A 49 -5.49 26.71 -2.11
C ALA A 49 -6.10 25.68 -1.17
N ALA A 50 -7.42 25.51 -1.17
CA ALA A 50 -8.10 24.51 -0.37
C ALA A 50 -7.67 23.08 -0.77
N GLY A 51 -7.53 22.80 -2.07
CA GLY A 51 -7.03 21.52 -2.57
C GLY A 51 -5.59 21.22 -2.12
N ASN A 52 -4.72 22.21 -2.02
CA ASN A 52 -3.37 22.05 -1.50
C ASN A 52 -3.36 21.65 -0.01
N GLU A 53 -4.20 22.27 0.81
CA GLU A 53 -4.32 21.89 2.22
C GLU A 53 -4.80 20.44 2.37
N VAL A 54 -5.84 20.05 1.62
CA VAL A 54 -6.32 18.66 1.60
C VAL A 54 -5.22 17.70 1.12
N ASN A 55 -4.47 18.06 0.06
CA ASN A 55 -3.38 17.21 -0.43
C ASN A 55 -2.27 17.08 0.62
N LYS A 56 -1.94 18.14 1.34
CA LYS A 56 -0.98 18.10 2.43
C LYS A 56 -1.45 17.20 3.58
N GLU A 57 -2.73 17.28 3.95
CA GLU A 57 -3.34 16.40 4.95
C GLU A 57 -3.28 14.93 4.50
N LEU A 58 -3.67 14.63 3.25
CA LEU A 58 -3.60 13.29 2.69
C LEU A 58 -2.18 12.70 2.75
N LEU A 59 -1.17 13.49 2.43
CA LEU A 59 0.23 13.05 2.51
C LEU A 59 0.71 12.89 3.95
N SER A 60 0.30 13.77 4.86
CA SER A 60 0.61 13.67 6.29
C SER A 60 0.05 12.38 6.91
N GLU A 61 -1.14 11.96 6.47
CA GLU A 61 -1.80 10.73 6.93
C GLU A 61 -1.36 9.48 6.16
N GLY A 62 -0.91 9.64 4.90
CA GLY A 62 -0.68 8.53 3.97
C GLY A 62 0.78 8.15 3.77
N ILE A 63 1.75 9.02 4.07
CA ILE A 63 3.17 8.66 4.04
C ILE A 63 3.43 7.60 5.12
N ILE A 64 4.09 6.50 4.71
CA ILE A 64 4.34 5.34 5.57
C ILE A 64 5.80 5.32 5.97
N LEU A 65 6.07 5.33 7.27
CA LEU A 65 7.38 5.03 7.83
C LEU A 65 7.53 3.51 7.94
N LEU A 66 8.30 2.92 7.00
CA LEU A 66 8.50 1.47 6.92
C LEU A 66 9.58 0.99 7.90
N LYS A 67 10.65 1.76 8.05
CA LYS A 67 11.83 1.44 8.87
C LYS A 67 12.32 2.69 9.58
N ASN A 68 12.72 2.56 10.87
CA ASN A 68 13.35 3.63 11.65
C ASN A 68 14.24 3.04 12.74
N GLU A 69 15.46 2.64 12.37
CA GLU A 69 16.44 2.08 13.30
C GLU A 69 17.22 3.18 14.01
N ASP A 70 17.56 2.92 15.26
CA ASP A 70 18.37 3.83 16.10
C ASP A 70 17.77 5.25 16.23
N ASN A 71 16.45 5.39 16.08
CA ASN A 71 15.75 6.69 16.02
C ASN A 71 16.38 7.62 14.98
N ALA A 72 16.70 7.10 13.79
CA ALA A 72 17.31 7.86 12.71
C ALA A 72 16.44 9.04 12.26
N LEU A 73 15.14 8.91 12.39
CA LEU A 73 14.13 9.93 12.22
C LEU A 73 13.37 10.16 13.55
N PRO A 74 12.92 11.41 13.82
CA PRO A 74 13.11 12.60 12.99
C PRO A 74 14.57 13.07 12.98
N LEU A 75 14.93 13.83 11.93
CA LEU A 75 16.25 14.45 11.81
C LEU A 75 16.38 15.65 12.77
N GLY A 76 17.62 15.95 13.16
CA GLY A 76 17.93 17.15 13.93
C GLY A 76 17.60 18.45 13.18
N GLU A 77 17.35 19.52 13.93
CA GLU A 77 17.13 20.85 13.34
C GLU A 77 18.32 21.27 12.47
N ASN A 78 18.01 21.90 11.33
CA ASN A 78 18.99 22.40 10.37
C ASN A 78 19.94 21.34 9.78
N ALA A 79 19.56 20.07 9.80
CA ALA A 79 20.39 19.00 9.25
C ALA A 79 20.76 19.27 7.78
N LYS A 80 21.97 18.88 7.40
CA LYS A 80 22.54 19.04 6.08
C LYS A 80 22.47 17.72 5.31
N LEU A 81 21.74 17.71 4.22
CA LEU A 81 21.30 16.51 3.52
C LEU A 81 21.88 16.40 2.12
N SER A 82 22.31 15.21 1.75
CA SER A 82 22.68 14.84 0.38
C SER A 82 21.59 14.01 -0.27
N LEU A 83 21.06 14.49 -1.42
CA LEU A 83 19.99 13.83 -2.16
C LEU A 83 20.53 13.03 -3.33
N PHE A 84 20.34 11.74 -3.32
CA PHE A 84 20.77 10.79 -4.34
C PHE A 84 19.61 10.20 -5.11
N GLY A 85 19.94 9.67 -6.29
CA GLY A 85 18.99 9.03 -7.20
C GLY A 85 18.32 10.00 -8.15
N VAL A 86 18.07 9.56 -9.38
CA VAL A 86 17.43 10.39 -10.42
C VAL A 86 16.07 10.91 -9.98
N ARG A 87 15.37 10.17 -9.10
CA ARG A 87 14.06 10.56 -8.58
C ARG A 87 14.13 11.65 -7.52
N SER A 88 15.28 11.92 -6.95
CA SER A 88 15.44 13.06 -6.03
C SER A 88 15.15 14.41 -6.68
N THR A 89 15.36 14.51 -8.00
CA THR A 89 15.11 15.74 -8.80
C THR A 89 14.01 15.59 -9.85
N ASN A 90 13.50 14.38 -10.05
CA ASN A 90 12.46 14.06 -11.02
C ASN A 90 11.42 13.12 -10.41
N LEU A 91 10.73 13.58 -9.36
CA LEU A 91 9.68 12.82 -8.69
C LEU A 91 8.54 12.48 -9.65
N LEU A 92 7.93 11.33 -9.37
CA LEU A 92 6.67 10.91 -9.96
C LEU A 92 5.52 11.51 -9.13
N TYR A 93 4.88 12.57 -9.65
CA TYR A 93 3.78 13.27 -8.95
C TYR A 93 2.41 12.63 -9.19
N GLY A 94 2.30 11.79 -10.21
CA GLY A 94 1.09 11.07 -10.58
C GLY A 94 1.43 9.96 -11.57
N GLY A 95 0.48 9.11 -11.86
CA GLY A 95 0.59 8.03 -12.84
C GLY A 95 0.56 8.55 -14.28
N GLY A 96 0.58 7.62 -15.25
CA GLY A 96 0.30 7.93 -16.66
C GLY A 96 -1.19 7.91 -16.95
N GLY A 97 -1.60 8.45 -18.12
CA GLY A 97 -3.00 8.46 -18.52
C GLY A 97 -3.86 9.43 -17.72
N SER A 98 -5.07 9.02 -17.39
CA SER A 98 -6.03 9.82 -16.61
C SER A 98 -5.50 10.15 -15.21
N GLY A 99 -4.62 9.32 -14.66
CA GLY A 99 -3.97 9.53 -13.37
C GLY A 99 -2.76 10.47 -13.40
N ALA A 100 -2.42 11.08 -14.55
CA ALA A 100 -1.22 11.92 -14.68
C ALA A 100 -1.26 13.23 -13.86
N GLY A 101 -2.41 13.59 -13.35
CA GLY A 101 -2.65 14.87 -12.70
C GLY A 101 -2.76 16.01 -13.72
N ALA A 102 -3.81 16.81 -13.67
CA ALA A 102 -3.92 18.02 -14.47
C ALA A 102 -2.90 19.06 -13.98
N GLY A 103 -2.34 19.81 -14.93
CA GLY A 103 -1.26 20.76 -14.69
C GLY A 103 -1.46 21.65 -13.47
N GLY A 104 -0.50 21.61 -12.58
CA GLY A 104 -0.36 22.45 -11.39
C GLY A 104 1.11 22.63 -11.07
N SER A 105 1.43 23.52 -10.14
CA SER A 105 2.78 23.64 -9.60
C SER A 105 3.19 22.31 -8.94
N LYS A 106 4.47 22.00 -9.03
CA LYS A 106 5.04 20.80 -8.42
C LYS A 106 6.13 21.23 -7.46
N LEU A 107 5.88 21.04 -6.18
CA LEU A 107 6.92 21.29 -5.18
C LEU A 107 8.02 20.24 -5.33
N SER A 108 9.28 20.67 -5.47
CA SER A 108 10.39 19.71 -5.52
C SER A 108 10.70 19.12 -4.14
N LEU A 109 11.32 17.94 -4.13
CA LEU A 109 11.77 17.32 -2.88
C LEU A 109 12.73 18.23 -2.12
N ALA A 110 13.69 18.85 -2.82
CA ALA A 110 14.64 19.77 -2.23
C ALA A 110 13.95 20.99 -1.59
N ASP A 111 12.92 21.54 -2.24
CA ASP A 111 12.19 22.69 -1.68
C ASP A 111 11.33 22.28 -0.47
N SER A 112 10.69 21.11 -0.50
CA SER A 112 10.00 20.56 0.68
C SER A 112 10.94 20.45 1.89
N LEU A 113 12.15 19.94 1.70
CA LEU A 113 13.16 19.84 2.76
C LEU A 113 13.63 21.20 3.26
N LYS A 114 13.89 22.15 2.35
CA LYS A 114 14.28 23.52 2.72
C LYS A 114 13.17 24.24 3.49
N ASN A 115 11.91 24.08 3.07
CA ASN A 115 10.75 24.62 3.78
C ASN A 115 10.61 24.04 5.20
N ALA A 116 11.06 22.82 5.41
CA ALA A 116 11.11 22.20 6.72
C ALA A 116 12.26 22.68 7.61
N GLY A 117 13.29 23.36 7.03
CA GLY A 117 14.44 23.92 7.72
C GLY A 117 15.77 23.22 7.43
N PHE A 118 15.80 22.25 6.53
CA PHE A 118 17.02 21.54 6.17
C PHE A 118 17.87 22.28 5.12
N SER A 119 19.16 22.00 5.10
CA SER A 119 20.07 22.41 4.03
C SER A 119 20.30 21.23 3.08
N VAL A 120 20.28 21.49 1.78
CA VAL A 120 20.40 20.46 0.73
C VAL A 120 21.66 20.70 -0.10
N ASN A 121 22.37 19.62 -0.43
CA ASN A 121 23.56 19.67 -1.29
C ASN A 121 23.18 20.05 -2.73
N GLU A 122 23.35 21.32 -3.07
CA GLU A 122 22.96 21.86 -4.38
C GLU A 122 23.83 21.34 -5.53
N LYS A 123 25.11 20.99 -5.28
CA LYS A 123 25.97 20.40 -6.29
C LYS A 123 25.42 19.06 -6.75
N LEU A 124 25.03 18.21 -5.80
CA LEU A 124 24.45 16.91 -6.07
C LEU A 124 23.08 17.02 -6.75
N THR A 125 22.24 17.95 -6.29
CA THR A 125 20.95 18.26 -6.94
C THR A 125 21.17 18.69 -8.40
N THR A 126 22.16 19.53 -8.67
CA THR A 126 22.50 19.98 -10.03
C THR A 126 23.00 18.81 -10.87
N PHE A 127 23.84 17.94 -10.32
CA PHE A 127 24.32 16.75 -11.01
C PHE A 127 23.14 15.89 -11.48
N TYR A 128 22.18 15.55 -10.61
CA TYR A 128 21.03 14.72 -10.98
C TYR A 128 20.10 15.42 -11.97
N LYS A 129 19.90 16.71 -11.88
CA LYS A 129 19.14 17.49 -12.91
C LYS A 129 19.77 17.37 -14.30
N ASN A 130 21.10 17.40 -14.39
CA ASN A 130 21.84 17.37 -15.65
C ASN A 130 22.05 15.94 -16.19
N ASN A 131 21.97 14.91 -15.35
CA ASN A 131 22.22 13.52 -15.71
C ASN A 131 20.96 12.66 -15.75
N GLN A 132 19.79 13.28 -15.82
CA GLN A 132 18.55 12.55 -16.07
C GLN A 132 18.63 11.88 -17.44
N THR A 133 18.48 10.57 -17.48
CA THR A 133 18.35 9.90 -18.78
C THR A 133 16.96 10.18 -19.34
N THR A 134 16.87 10.42 -20.63
CA THR A 134 15.60 10.74 -21.33
C THR A 134 14.53 9.65 -21.22
N ASN A 135 14.89 8.48 -20.72
CA ASN A 135 14.03 7.31 -20.55
C ASN A 135 13.70 7.01 -19.10
N GLY A 136 13.92 7.95 -18.18
CA GLY A 136 13.79 7.77 -16.75
C GLY A 136 12.49 7.13 -16.29
N GLY A 137 12.43 5.79 -16.32
CA GLY A 137 11.41 4.98 -15.66
C GLY A 137 9.97 5.27 -16.03
N SER A 138 9.66 5.63 -17.27
CA SER A 138 8.27 5.67 -17.73
C SER A 138 7.91 4.35 -18.41
N ILE A 139 6.87 3.70 -17.94
CA ILE A 139 6.24 2.61 -18.69
C ILE A 139 5.62 3.26 -19.94
N LYS A 140 6.27 3.07 -21.07
CA LYS A 140 5.69 3.49 -22.36
C LYS A 140 4.89 2.31 -22.87
N ASN A 141 3.57 2.36 -22.79
CA ASN A 141 2.69 1.78 -23.81
C ASN A 141 1.24 1.80 -23.38
N TYR A 142 0.50 2.67 -24.00
CA TYR A 142 -0.95 2.60 -24.05
C TYR A 142 -1.35 1.54 -25.07
N GLY A 143 -2.09 0.52 -24.63
CA GLY A 143 -2.87 -0.34 -25.53
C GLY A 143 -2.12 -1.43 -26.32
N VAL A 144 -0.83 -1.60 -26.11
CA VAL A 144 -0.07 -2.73 -26.66
C VAL A 144 0.64 -3.42 -25.52
N TYR A 145 0.09 -4.50 -25.10
CA TYR A 145 0.62 -5.36 -24.05
C TYR A 145 1.55 -6.40 -24.63
N PRO A 146 2.72 -6.63 -24.02
CA PRO A 146 3.58 -5.70 -23.32
C PRO A 146 4.53 -5.00 -24.30
N GLY A 147 4.76 -3.74 -24.07
CA GLY A 147 5.81 -3.05 -24.81
C GLY A 147 7.21 -3.27 -24.23
N PRO A 148 8.24 -2.80 -24.92
CA PRO A 148 9.60 -2.89 -24.43
C PRO A 148 9.73 -2.13 -23.10
N THR A 149 10.38 -2.78 -22.14
CA THR A 149 10.65 -2.19 -20.83
C THR A 149 11.62 -1.04 -20.97
N VAL A 150 11.42 0.00 -20.20
CA VAL A 150 12.36 1.11 -20.05
C VAL A 150 13.14 0.91 -18.76
N GLY A 151 14.44 1.13 -18.79
CA GLY A 151 15.28 1.11 -17.60
C GLY A 151 14.83 2.15 -16.58
N MET A 152 15.28 2.02 -15.32
CA MET A 152 14.89 2.91 -14.20
C MET A 152 15.45 4.32 -14.42
N GLY A 153 16.46 4.47 -15.25
CA GLY A 153 17.09 5.75 -15.58
C GLY A 153 18.10 6.22 -14.55
N GLU A 154 18.45 5.39 -13.57
CA GLU A 154 19.48 5.72 -12.62
C GLU A 154 20.85 5.81 -13.29
N ALA A 155 21.63 6.85 -12.90
CA ALA A 155 22.96 7.07 -13.43
C ALA A 155 23.95 6.05 -12.85
N PRO A 156 24.86 5.47 -13.68
CA PRO A 156 25.94 4.66 -13.14
C PRO A 156 26.81 5.44 -12.15
N VAL A 157 27.24 4.83 -11.06
CA VAL A 157 28.10 5.42 -10.02
C VAL A 157 29.36 6.03 -10.61
N SER A 158 29.92 5.46 -11.67
CA SER A 158 31.08 6.01 -12.36
C SER A 158 30.92 7.47 -12.84
N LYS A 159 29.69 7.94 -13.08
CA LYS A 159 29.43 9.34 -13.41
C LYS A 159 29.53 10.26 -12.19
N LEU A 160 29.13 9.78 -11.01
CA LEU A 160 29.31 10.50 -9.74
C LEU A 160 30.81 10.62 -9.42
N GLN A 161 31.54 9.52 -9.52
CA GLN A 161 32.97 9.44 -9.27
C GLN A 161 33.84 10.26 -10.23
N ALA A 162 33.34 10.51 -11.44
CA ALA A 162 34.05 11.32 -12.43
C ALA A 162 34.15 12.81 -12.02
N ASP A 163 33.34 13.28 -11.07
CA ASP A 163 33.35 14.65 -10.57
C ASP A 163 33.75 14.66 -9.07
N SER A 164 35.05 14.80 -8.80
CA SER A 164 35.59 14.86 -7.44
C SER A 164 35.03 15.98 -6.57
N SER A 165 34.44 17.02 -7.20
CA SER A 165 33.81 18.11 -6.46
C SER A 165 32.49 17.71 -5.81
N LEU A 166 31.82 16.66 -6.33
CA LEU A 166 30.63 16.08 -5.72
C LEU A 166 31.01 15.38 -4.42
N GLU A 167 31.96 14.45 -4.49
CA GLU A 167 32.40 13.68 -3.33
C GLU A 167 32.95 14.59 -2.23
N SER A 168 33.73 15.62 -2.61
CA SER A 168 34.22 16.63 -1.66
C SER A 168 33.11 17.39 -0.95
N SER A 169 31.89 17.47 -1.54
CA SER A 169 30.74 18.14 -0.91
C SER A 169 30.04 17.28 0.13
N PHE A 170 30.24 15.97 0.13
CA PHE A 170 29.53 15.06 1.05
C PHE A 170 29.88 15.34 2.51
N ALA A 171 31.13 15.70 2.81
CA ALA A 171 31.57 16.01 4.15
C ALA A 171 30.83 17.21 4.79
N GLU A 172 30.38 18.17 3.96
CA GLU A 172 29.58 19.31 4.43
C GLU A 172 28.09 18.94 4.63
N TYR A 173 27.57 17.97 3.87
CA TYR A 173 26.14 17.58 3.86
C TYR A 173 26.01 16.11 4.31
N SER A 174 26.59 15.77 5.46
CA SER A 174 26.80 14.40 5.92
C SER A 174 25.79 13.89 6.97
N ASP A 175 24.86 14.75 7.44
CA ASP A 175 23.95 14.35 8.52
C ASP A 175 23.03 13.20 8.10
N ALA A 176 22.63 13.14 6.81
CA ALA A 176 22.00 11.97 6.21
C ALA A 176 22.09 12.01 4.67
N ALA A 177 22.13 10.83 4.07
CA ALA A 177 21.90 10.63 2.64
C ALA A 177 20.46 10.16 2.41
N LEU A 178 19.70 10.87 1.58
CA LEU A 178 18.40 10.43 1.10
C LEU A 178 18.56 9.84 -0.30
N ILE A 179 18.20 8.58 -0.49
CA ILE A 179 18.21 7.93 -1.80
C ILE A 179 16.76 7.71 -2.25
N VAL A 180 16.41 8.28 -3.40
CA VAL A 180 15.03 8.27 -3.90
C VAL A 180 14.90 7.32 -5.08
N PHE A 181 14.13 6.26 -4.90
CA PHE A 181 13.78 5.32 -5.95
C PHE A 181 12.33 5.50 -6.38
N GLY A 182 12.06 5.38 -7.67
CA GLY A 182 10.71 5.53 -8.19
C GLY A 182 10.34 4.46 -9.20
N ARG A 183 9.06 4.08 -9.17
CA ARG A 183 8.44 3.20 -10.16
C ARG A 183 7.20 3.86 -10.71
N ALA A 184 7.23 4.13 -12.02
CA ALA A 184 6.07 4.69 -12.70
C ALA A 184 4.99 3.62 -12.85
N GLY A 185 3.75 4.02 -12.58
CA GLY A 185 2.54 3.29 -12.96
C GLY A 185 1.79 4.09 -14.02
N THR A 186 1.02 3.43 -14.86
CA THR A 186 0.19 4.08 -15.87
C THR A 186 -1.11 3.32 -16.09
N GLU A 187 -2.14 4.06 -16.48
CA GLU A 187 -3.38 3.45 -16.96
C GLU A 187 -3.09 2.50 -18.13
N ALA A 188 -3.67 1.31 -18.12
CA ALA A 188 -3.48 0.26 -19.12
C ALA A 188 -2.01 -0.18 -19.35
N GLY A 189 -1.13 0.05 -18.38
CA GLY A 189 0.27 -0.37 -18.43
C GLY A 189 0.68 -1.12 -17.18
N ASP A 190 0.84 -2.45 -17.31
CA ASP A 190 1.31 -3.29 -16.20
C ASP A 190 2.83 -3.20 -16.03
N SER A 191 3.27 -3.39 -14.79
CA SER A 191 4.69 -3.54 -14.47
C SER A 191 5.25 -4.81 -15.11
N THR A 192 6.36 -4.69 -15.82
CA THR A 192 6.90 -5.81 -16.58
C THR A 192 7.62 -6.82 -15.68
N LYS A 193 7.40 -8.11 -15.98
CA LYS A 193 8.09 -9.24 -15.33
C LYS A 193 9.46 -9.54 -15.96
N GLY A 194 9.90 -8.75 -16.91
CA GLY A 194 11.19 -8.91 -17.56
C GLY A 194 11.73 -7.57 -18.07
N MET A 195 13.05 -7.43 -18.03
CA MET A 195 13.77 -6.19 -18.36
C MET A 195 14.53 -6.34 -19.68
N ALA A 196 13.81 -6.72 -20.75
CA ALA A 196 14.39 -6.81 -22.09
C ALA A 196 14.17 -5.52 -22.90
N SER A 197 15.21 -5.11 -23.63
CA SER A 197 15.18 -3.90 -24.46
C SER A 197 14.58 -4.13 -25.85
N SER A 198 14.43 -5.38 -26.27
CA SER A 198 13.87 -5.73 -27.58
C SER A 198 13.10 -7.05 -27.56
N TRP A 199 12.21 -7.20 -28.54
CA TRP A 199 11.30 -8.31 -28.72
C TRP A 199 11.24 -8.65 -30.20
N ASP A 200 11.02 -9.91 -30.52
CA ASP A 200 10.73 -10.30 -31.91
C ASP A 200 9.27 -9.96 -32.29
N SER A 201 8.94 -10.15 -33.55
CA SER A 201 7.60 -9.90 -34.09
C SER A 201 6.50 -10.77 -33.46
N ASN A 202 6.89 -11.84 -32.77
CA ASN A 202 5.98 -12.75 -32.08
C ASN A 202 5.89 -12.41 -30.58
N GLY A 203 6.53 -11.30 -30.12
CA GLY A 203 6.57 -10.90 -28.73
C GLY A 203 7.47 -11.78 -27.86
N LYS A 204 8.40 -12.52 -28.47
CA LYS A 204 9.42 -13.27 -27.73
C LYS A 204 10.59 -12.36 -27.39
N ILE A 205 11.05 -12.45 -26.16
CA ILE A 205 12.17 -11.66 -25.66
C ILE A 205 13.45 -11.96 -26.41
N ASN A 206 14.19 -10.92 -26.68
CA ASN A 206 15.61 -11.03 -26.95
C ASN A 206 16.41 -11.07 -25.65
N ALA A 207 16.71 -12.28 -25.18
CA ALA A 207 17.45 -12.51 -23.94
C ALA A 207 18.88 -11.93 -23.93
N SER A 208 19.40 -11.56 -25.09
CA SER A 208 20.74 -10.96 -25.20
C SER A 208 20.75 -9.44 -25.03
N ALA A 209 19.62 -8.82 -24.90
CA ALA A 209 19.51 -7.35 -24.83
C ALA A 209 18.67 -6.89 -23.61
N PRO A 210 19.20 -7.00 -22.38
CA PRO A 210 18.58 -6.38 -21.23
C PRO A 210 18.55 -4.85 -21.38
N VAL A 211 17.62 -4.17 -20.73
CA VAL A 211 17.62 -2.70 -20.66
C VAL A 211 18.84 -2.21 -19.86
N SER A 212 19.25 -0.99 -20.12
CA SER A 212 20.36 -0.37 -19.37
C SER A 212 20.03 -0.34 -17.87
N GLY A 213 20.96 -0.83 -17.07
CA GLY A 213 20.81 -0.95 -15.61
C GLY A 213 20.29 -2.31 -15.14
N ALA A 214 19.55 -3.06 -15.94
CA ALA A 214 19.14 -4.41 -15.58
C ALA A 214 20.34 -5.36 -15.56
N ARG A 215 20.40 -6.27 -14.58
CA ARG A 215 21.44 -7.30 -14.51
C ARG A 215 21.21 -8.39 -15.55
N SER A 216 19.93 -8.70 -15.77
CA SER A 216 19.50 -9.68 -16.76
C SER A 216 18.12 -9.32 -17.31
N TYR A 217 17.71 -10.01 -18.36
CA TYR A 217 16.34 -9.88 -18.90
C TYR A 217 15.29 -10.49 -17.96
N ASP A 218 15.69 -11.34 -16.99
CA ASP A 218 14.82 -11.96 -15.99
C ASP A 218 14.60 -11.07 -14.76
N ASP A 219 15.32 -9.95 -14.66
CA ASP A 219 15.00 -8.91 -13.70
C ASP A 219 13.60 -8.37 -14.00
N HIS A 220 12.89 -7.87 -13.00
CA HIS A 220 11.58 -7.27 -13.20
C HIS A 220 11.54 -5.81 -12.71
N TYR A 221 10.54 -5.07 -13.19
CA TYR A 221 10.43 -3.62 -12.99
C TYR A 221 10.30 -3.22 -11.51
N LEU A 222 9.74 -4.08 -10.66
CA LEU A 222 9.47 -3.78 -9.25
C LEU A 222 10.61 -4.16 -8.29
N GLN A 223 11.78 -4.54 -8.81
CA GLN A 223 13.01 -4.73 -8.01
C GLN A 223 14.02 -3.62 -8.31
N LEU A 224 15.01 -3.44 -7.44
CA LEU A 224 16.12 -2.53 -7.74
C LEU A 224 16.99 -3.08 -8.88
N ASP A 225 17.37 -2.22 -9.83
CA ASP A 225 18.32 -2.57 -10.86
C ASP A 225 19.77 -2.50 -10.37
N LYS A 226 20.72 -2.79 -11.25
CA LYS A 226 22.15 -2.78 -10.90
C LYS A 226 22.62 -1.37 -10.51
N ASN A 227 22.23 -0.34 -11.26
CA ASN A 227 22.66 1.02 -10.98
C ASN A 227 22.11 1.53 -9.64
N GLU A 228 20.88 1.17 -9.32
CA GLU A 228 20.25 1.51 -8.03
C GLU A 228 20.95 0.80 -6.85
N THR A 229 21.29 -0.49 -6.99
CA THR A 229 22.03 -1.21 -5.94
C THR A 229 23.47 -0.75 -5.82
N ASP A 230 24.16 -0.48 -6.93
CA ASP A 230 25.51 0.09 -6.93
C ASP A 230 25.51 1.48 -6.25
N LEU A 231 24.44 2.28 -6.46
CA LEU A 231 24.29 3.57 -5.82
C LEU A 231 24.20 3.44 -4.30
N ILE A 232 23.37 2.52 -3.78
CA ILE A 232 23.30 2.31 -2.31
C ILE A 232 24.66 1.88 -1.79
N SER A 233 25.34 0.95 -2.47
CA SER A 233 26.66 0.48 -2.07
C SER A 233 27.67 1.64 -1.99
N TYR A 234 27.72 2.47 -3.04
CA TYR A 234 28.59 3.65 -3.07
C TYR A 234 28.27 4.64 -1.95
N VAL A 235 27.00 4.95 -1.75
CA VAL A 235 26.58 5.89 -0.71
C VAL A 235 26.90 5.35 0.70
N SER A 236 26.81 4.03 0.90
CA SER A 236 27.13 3.39 2.18
C SER A 236 28.62 3.47 2.56
N GLU A 237 29.50 3.73 1.60
CA GLU A 237 30.94 3.98 1.87
C GLU A 237 31.19 5.41 2.37
N HIS A 238 30.24 6.33 2.21
CA HIS A 238 30.39 7.74 2.53
C HIS A 238 29.47 8.25 3.64
N PHE A 239 28.36 7.52 3.92
CA PHE A 239 27.34 7.95 4.89
C PHE A 239 26.99 6.83 5.86
N GLU A 240 26.95 7.15 7.14
CA GLU A 240 26.51 6.23 8.20
C GLU A 240 24.99 6.15 8.32
N LYS A 241 24.28 7.18 7.84
CA LYS A 241 22.83 7.28 7.89
C LYS A 241 22.25 7.44 6.48
N ILE A 242 21.65 6.38 5.99
CA ILE A 242 20.92 6.36 4.71
C ILE A 242 19.43 6.27 4.99
N ILE A 243 18.65 7.12 4.32
CA ILE A 243 17.20 7.14 4.34
C ILE A 243 16.72 6.82 2.93
N ILE A 244 15.99 5.73 2.78
CA ILE A 244 15.38 5.35 1.49
C ILE A 244 14.02 5.99 1.37
N VAL A 245 13.76 6.59 0.22
CA VAL A 245 12.46 7.18 -0.14
C VAL A 245 11.90 6.46 -1.36
N LEU A 246 10.76 5.81 -1.20
CA LEU A 246 10.09 5.06 -2.26
C LEU A 246 8.96 5.91 -2.85
N ASN A 247 9.18 6.42 -4.06
CA ASN A 247 8.21 7.19 -4.84
C ASN A 247 7.59 6.27 -5.89
N THR A 248 6.69 5.40 -5.46
CA THR A 248 6.12 4.33 -6.28
C THR A 248 4.60 4.27 -6.17
N ALA A 249 3.92 3.87 -7.26
CA ALA A 249 2.46 3.71 -7.26
C ALA A 249 1.99 2.54 -6.39
N SER A 250 2.83 1.51 -6.28
CA SER A 250 2.55 0.26 -5.57
C SER A 250 3.78 -0.17 -4.79
N GLN A 251 3.65 -1.26 -4.07
CA GLN A 251 4.78 -1.94 -3.44
C GLN A 251 5.87 -2.29 -4.46
N VAL A 252 7.09 -2.38 -3.97
CA VAL A 252 8.28 -2.90 -4.67
C VAL A 252 8.95 -3.94 -3.79
N GLU A 253 9.84 -4.76 -4.35
CA GLU A 253 10.65 -5.65 -3.52
C GLU A 253 11.56 -4.85 -2.60
N VAL A 254 11.48 -5.09 -1.30
CA VAL A 254 12.19 -4.32 -0.29
C VAL A 254 13.15 -5.13 0.58
N GLY A 255 13.44 -6.36 0.19
CA GLY A 255 14.44 -7.20 0.89
C GLY A 255 15.80 -6.53 1.06
N PHE A 256 16.14 -5.56 0.22
CA PHE A 256 17.37 -4.78 0.33
C PHE A 256 17.43 -3.87 1.57
N LEU A 257 16.31 -3.61 2.24
CA LEU A 257 16.26 -2.74 3.42
C LEU A 257 16.72 -3.44 4.70
N ASP A 258 16.56 -4.76 4.78
CA ASP A 258 16.68 -5.50 6.04
C ASP A 258 17.31 -6.88 5.92
N ASP A 259 17.97 -7.20 4.81
CA ASP A 259 18.72 -8.45 4.60
C ASP A 259 20.23 -8.22 4.57
N PRO A 260 20.92 -8.10 5.75
CA PRO A 260 22.36 -7.86 5.81
C PRO A 260 23.20 -9.05 5.31
N GLY A 261 22.62 -10.25 5.27
CA GLY A 261 23.28 -11.42 4.73
C GLY A 261 23.44 -11.36 3.22
N HIS A 262 22.51 -10.69 2.55
CA HIS A 262 22.50 -10.52 1.09
C HIS A 262 23.01 -9.14 0.65
N TYR A 263 22.68 -8.10 1.42
CA TYR A 263 23.03 -6.72 1.12
C TYR A 263 23.87 -6.12 2.25
N ALA A 264 25.19 -6.17 2.12
CA ALA A 264 26.12 -5.71 3.17
C ALA A 264 25.89 -4.25 3.59
N TYR A 265 25.35 -3.43 2.69
CA TYR A 265 25.02 -2.02 2.95
C TYR A 265 23.72 -1.81 3.75
N SER A 266 22.94 -2.85 3.99
CA SER A 266 21.64 -2.70 4.68
C SER A 266 21.78 -2.17 6.10
N ALA A 267 22.95 -2.35 6.73
CA ALA A 267 23.25 -1.82 8.05
C ALA A 267 23.28 -0.27 8.11
N GLN A 268 23.62 0.40 7.01
CA GLN A 268 23.63 1.86 6.90
C GLN A 268 22.25 2.44 6.56
N ILE A 269 21.32 1.60 6.08
CA ILE A 269 19.94 2.03 5.80
C ILE A 269 19.20 2.09 7.14
N LYS A 270 19.15 3.28 7.72
CA LYS A 270 18.56 3.52 9.05
C LYS A 270 17.07 3.80 9.01
N ALA A 271 16.55 4.37 7.91
CA ALA A 271 15.14 4.63 7.75
C ALA A 271 14.67 4.39 6.30
N ALA A 272 13.39 4.09 6.15
CA ALA A 272 12.74 3.98 4.86
C ALA A 272 11.31 4.50 4.94
N LEU A 273 10.90 5.29 3.92
CA LEU A 273 9.55 5.83 3.79
C LEU A 273 9.00 5.51 2.40
N TRP A 274 7.70 5.18 2.36
CA TRP A 274 6.94 5.18 1.11
C TRP A 274 6.09 6.45 1.04
N ILE A 275 6.24 7.20 -0.06
CA ILE A 275 5.55 8.49 -0.25
C ILE A 275 4.48 8.46 -1.35
N GLY A 276 4.29 7.32 -1.98
CA GLY A 276 3.35 7.21 -3.11
C GLY A 276 3.65 8.20 -4.23
N TYR A 277 2.61 8.73 -4.82
CA TYR A 277 2.65 9.87 -5.74
C TYR A 277 2.09 11.10 -5.03
N PRO A 278 2.92 12.11 -4.76
CA PRO A 278 2.51 13.22 -3.90
C PRO A 278 1.50 14.19 -4.53
N GLY A 279 1.13 13.99 -5.79
CA GLY A 279 0.22 14.93 -6.47
C GLY A 279 0.88 16.26 -6.81
N VAL A 280 0.07 17.20 -7.29
CA VAL A 280 0.52 18.57 -7.62
C VAL A 280 0.26 19.52 -6.44
N GLY A 281 0.82 20.74 -6.48
CA GLY A 281 0.69 21.72 -5.41
C GLY A 281 1.76 21.56 -4.33
N ASP A 282 1.44 22.02 -3.13
CA ASP A 282 2.37 22.12 -2.01
C ASP A 282 2.31 20.95 -1.02
N GLY A 283 1.49 19.94 -1.30
CA GLY A 283 1.26 18.81 -0.41
C GLY A 283 2.54 18.08 0.02
N LEU A 284 3.55 18.04 -0.85
CA LEU A 284 4.85 17.42 -0.54
C LEU A 284 5.58 18.08 0.66
N ASN A 285 5.15 19.27 1.13
CA ASN A 285 5.68 19.83 2.39
C ASN A 285 5.49 18.88 3.57
N ALA A 286 4.44 18.05 3.57
CA ALA A 286 4.23 17.00 4.56
C ALA A 286 5.44 16.08 4.72
N PHE A 287 6.14 15.75 3.63
CA PHE A 287 7.34 14.92 3.69
C PHE A 287 8.47 15.60 4.47
N GLY A 288 8.77 16.86 4.16
CA GLY A 288 9.78 17.61 4.92
C GLY A 288 9.41 17.77 6.40
N GLU A 289 8.12 18.01 6.68
CA GLU A 289 7.61 18.12 8.06
C GLU A 289 7.71 16.80 8.83
N ILE A 290 7.48 15.65 8.17
CA ILE A 290 7.68 14.33 8.76
C ILE A 290 9.15 14.14 9.10
N LEU A 291 10.08 14.39 8.17
CA LEU A 291 11.52 14.25 8.45
C LEU A 291 12.00 15.16 9.57
N ALA A 292 11.39 16.33 9.73
CA ALA A 292 11.70 17.30 10.80
C ALA A 292 10.98 17.00 12.13
N GLY A 293 10.15 15.97 12.22
CA GLY A 293 9.35 15.65 13.39
C GLY A 293 8.23 16.65 13.70
N LYS A 294 7.92 17.57 12.79
CA LYS A 294 6.78 18.50 12.91
C LYS A 294 5.45 17.79 12.72
N THR A 295 5.46 16.73 11.94
CA THR A 295 4.34 15.80 11.70
C THR A 295 4.82 14.39 12.04
N ASN A 296 4.07 13.67 12.85
CA ASN A 296 4.35 12.28 13.18
C ASN A 296 3.67 11.37 12.14
N PRO A 297 4.41 10.49 11.43
CA PRO A 297 3.82 9.59 10.44
C PRO A 297 2.82 8.63 11.11
N SER A 298 1.74 8.34 10.39
CA SER A 298 0.67 7.44 10.85
C SER A 298 0.01 6.65 9.72
N GLY A 299 0.67 6.59 8.55
CA GLY A 299 0.28 5.75 7.43
C GLY A 299 0.62 4.28 7.68
N HIS A 300 -0.19 3.38 7.10
CA HIS A 300 0.00 1.93 7.19
C HIS A 300 -0.05 1.30 5.80
N THR A 301 0.69 0.21 5.61
CA THR A 301 0.71 -0.53 4.34
C THR A 301 -0.66 -1.15 4.06
N VAL A 302 -1.07 -1.06 2.81
CA VAL A 302 -2.30 -1.70 2.30
C VAL A 302 -2.00 -2.94 1.46
N ASP A 303 -0.73 -3.35 1.46
CA ASP A 303 -0.20 -4.55 0.81
C ASP A 303 0.80 -5.24 1.74
N THR A 304 1.06 -6.54 1.49
CA THR A 304 2.22 -7.22 2.06
C THR A 304 3.46 -6.86 1.24
N TRP A 305 4.46 -6.28 1.86
CA TRP A 305 5.71 -5.91 1.20
C TRP A 305 6.68 -7.08 1.27
N SER A 306 6.76 -7.82 0.19
CA SER A 306 7.57 -9.04 0.11
C SER A 306 9.01 -8.76 -0.30
N ARG A 307 9.88 -9.74 -0.01
CA ARG A 307 11.29 -9.73 -0.39
C ARG A 307 11.50 -10.15 -1.84
N ASP A 308 10.64 -11.02 -2.35
CA ASP A 308 10.66 -11.55 -3.72
C ASP A 308 9.22 -11.80 -4.17
N PHE A 309 8.77 -11.11 -5.20
CA PHE A 309 7.43 -11.29 -5.76
C PHE A 309 7.21 -12.66 -6.38
N LYS A 310 8.26 -13.39 -6.71
CA LYS A 310 8.16 -14.77 -7.20
C LYS A 310 7.64 -15.75 -6.13
N ALA A 311 7.68 -15.35 -4.87
CA ALA A 311 7.06 -16.12 -3.78
C ALA A 311 5.53 -16.01 -3.76
N ASP A 312 4.94 -15.01 -4.43
CA ASP A 312 3.50 -14.80 -4.50
C ASP A 312 2.87 -15.67 -5.59
N PRO A 313 1.75 -16.38 -5.31
CA PRO A 313 1.11 -17.24 -6.29
C PRO A 313 0.58 -16.47 -7.50
N THR A 314 0.22 -15.20 -7.35
CA THR A 314 -0.26 -14.33 -8.43
C THR A 314 0.83 -14.06 -9.47
N TRP A 315 2.11 -14.18 -9.08
CA TRP A 315 3.22 -14.04 -10.01
C TRP A 315 3.09 -14.96 -11.22
N TYR A 316 2.67 -16.18 -11.02
CA TYR A 316 2.57 -17.18 -12.09
C TYR A 316 1.38 -16.95 -13.00
N ASN A 317 0.36 -16.25 -12.53
CA ASN A 317 -0.84 -15.90 -13.30
C ASN A 317 -0.66 -14.64 -14.13
N MET A 318 0.31 -13.78 -13.77
CA MET A 318 0.68 -12.63 -14.59
C MET A 318 1.56 -13.07 -15.77
N PRO A 319 1.19 -12.75 -17.02
CA PRO A 319 2.01 -13.08 -18.18
C PRO A 319 3.30 -12.27 -18.15
N THR A 320 4.39 -12.91 -18.55
CA THR A 320 5.66 -12.21 -18.74
C THR A 320 5.63 -11.37 -20.03
N TYR A 321 4.90 -11.84 -21.04
CA TYR A 321 4.80 -11.24 -22.39
C TYR A 321 3.49 -11.64 -23.07
N THR A 322 3.10 -10.92 -24.13
CA THR A 322 1.87 -11.18 -24.91
C THR A 322 1.67 -12.62 -25.32
N ASN A 323 2.74 -13.38 -25.52
CA ASN A 323 2.65 -14.77 -25.98
C ASN A 323 2.53 -15.78 -24.85
N ASN A 324 2.69 -15.37 -23.59
CA ASN A 324 2.58 -16.25 -22.42
C ASN A 324 1.23 -16.11 -21.69
N LEU A 325 0.31 -15.35 -22.24
CA LEU A 325 -1.08 -15.42 -21.80
C LEU A 325 -1.64 -16.80 -22.12
N PHE A 326 -2.42 -17.36 -21.22
CA PHE A 326 -3.23 -18.52 -21.54
C PHE A 326 -4.14 -18.17 -22.70
N LYS A 327 -4.06 -18.93 -23.79
CA LYS A 327 -4.85 -18.70 -25.00
C LYS A 327 -5.79 -19.85 -25.22
N TYR A 328 -7.02 -19.54 -25.59
CA TYR A 328 -7.88 -20.53 -26.20
C TYR A 328 -7.30 -20.93 -27.57
N THR A 329 -7.13 -22.22 -27.81
CA THR A 329 -6.54 -22.73 -29.03
C THR A 329 -7.25 -22.31 -30.31
N ASN A 330 -8.56 -21.98 -30.20
CA ASN A 330 -9.44 -21.66 -31.33
C ASN A 330 -9.93 -20.21 -31.34
N LEU A 331 -9.49 -19.38 -30.40
CA LEU A 331 -9.94 -17.99 -30.29
C LEU A 331 -8.72 -17.07 -30.16
N SER A 332 -8.76 -15.94 -30.84
CA SER A 332 -7.75 -14.87 -30.67
C SER A 332 -7.89 -14.14 -29.32
N ARG A 333 -8.28 -14.86 -28.27
CA ARG A 333 -8.53 -14.30 -26.94
C ARG A 333 -7.64 -14.99 -25.93
N SER A 334 -7.21 -14.21 -24.95
CA SER A 334 -6.43 -14.66 -23.79
C SER A 334 -7.33 -14.72 -22.56
N PHE A 335 -6.93 -15.49 -21.57
CA PHE A 335 -7.58 -15.55 -20.27
C PHE A 335 -6.53 -15.56 -19.16
N ALA A 336 -6.90 -15.10 -17.97
CA ALA A 336 -6.14 -15.30 -16.75
C ALA A 336 -6.76 -16.45 -15.96
N ASN A 337 -5.91 -17.31 -15.39
CA ASN A 337 -6.35 -18.38 -14.51
C ASN A 337 -6.04 -17.98 -13.06
N TYR A 338 -7.08 -17.61 -12.31
CA TYR A 338 -6.96 -17.24 -10.90
C TYR A 338 -6.86 -18.50 -10.01
N SER A 339 -5.81 -19.33 -10.27
CA SER A 339 -5.58 -20.60 -9.56
C SER A 339 -5.27 -20.42 -8.08
N GLU A 340 -4.84 -19.24 -7.66
CA GLU A 340 -4.65 -18.86 -6.26
C GLU A 340 -5.96 -18.78 -5.45
N GLY A 341 -7.11 -18.66 -6.11
CA GLY A 341 -8.41 -18.54 -5.46
C GLY A 341 -8.47 -17.33 -4.52
N ILE A 342 -8.77 -17.57 -3.23
CA ILE A 342 -8.83 -16.51 -2.21
C ILE A 342 -7.44 -16.13 -1.65
N TYR A 343 -6.40 -16.88 -1.99
CA TYR A 343 -5.06 -16.73 -1.43
C TYR A 343 -4.23 -15.73 -2.25
N SER A 344 -4.50 -14.45 -2.06
CA SER A 344 -3.75 -13.35 -2.65
C SER A 344 -3.34 -12.34 -1.59
N GLY A 345 -2.18 -11.66 -1.76
CA GLY A 345 -1.65 -10.68 -0.82
C GLY A 345 -1.51 -11.27 0.60
N TYR A 346 -1.86 -10.49 1.63
CA TYR A 346 -1.70 -10.92 3.03
C TYR A 346 -2.45 -12.21 3.36
N ARG A 347 -3.57 -12.50 2.70
CA ARG A 347 -4.31 -13.75 2.92
C ARG A 347 -3.47 -14.96 2.57
N TYR A 348 -2.65 -14.88 1.52
CA TYR A 348 -1.70 -15.92 1.18
C TYR A 348 -0.56 -15.98 2.19
N TYR A 349 0.14 -14.86 2.41
CA TYR A 349 1.34 -14.85 3.24
C TYR A 349 1.06 -15.27 4.69
N GLU A 350 -0.02 -14.77 5.29
CA GLU A 350 -0.39 -15.13 6.66
C GLU A 350 -0.89 -16.57 6.78
N THR A 351 -1.61 -17.09 5.78
CA THR A 351 -2.09 -18.48 5.80
C THR A 351 -0.91 -19.44 5.63
N ARG A 352 -0.03 -19.20 4.68
CA ARG A 352 1.15 -20.03 4.48
C ARG A 352 2.11 -19.95 5.66
N GLY A 353 2.34 -18.75 6.18
CA GLY A 353 3.20 -18.53 7.33
C GLY A 353 2.70 -19.22 8.61
N PHE A 354 1.39 -19.44 8.72
CA PHE A 354 0.78 -20.20 9.82
C PHE A 354 0.85 -21.72 9.60
N THR A 355 0.63 -22.18 8.36
CA THR A 355 0.53 -23.61 8.05
C THR A 355 1.88 -24.29 7.83
N GLU A 356 2.87 -23.53 7.35
CA GLU A 356 4.22 -24.02 7.07
C GLU A 356 5.22 -23.38 8.04
N ASP A 357 5.24 -23.83 9.30
CA ASP A 357 6.35 -23.53 10.21
C ASP A 357 7.50 -24.48 9.92
N ASP A 358 8.18 -24.27 8.81
CA ASP A 358 9.28 -25.09 8.30
C ASP A 358 10.56 -24.96 9.17
N GLY A 359 10.49 -24.23 10.28
CA GLY A 359 11.67 -23.87 11.06
C GLY A 359 12.62 -22.97 10.28
N GLU A 360 13.94 -23.09 10.54
CA GLU A 360 14.95 -22.27 9.88
C GLU A 360 14.97 -22.50 8.36
N VAL A 361 14.77 -21.44 7.59
CA VAL A 361 14.83 -21.43 6.13
C VAL A 361 16.13 -20.77 5.66
N THR A 362 16.87 -21.47 4.82
CA THR A 362 18.06 -20.92 4.14
C THR A 362 17.69 -20.48 2.75
N GLN A 363 17.78 -19.21 2.46
CA GLN A 363 17.49 -18.65 1.15
C GLN A 363 18.77 -18.21 0.46
N THR A 364 18.96 -18.68 -0.77
CA THR A 364 20.05 -18.23 -1.64
C THR A 364 19.48 -17.28 -2.67
N VAL A 365 19.79 -15.99 -2.54
CA VAL A 365 19.33 -14.97 -3.47
C VAL A 365 20.40 -14.77 -4.54
N ARG A 366 19.99 -14.88 -5.80
CA ARG A 366 20.84 -14.66 -6.99
C ARG A 366 22.14 -15.50 -7.04
N GLY A 367 22.18 -16.65 -6.36
CA GLY A 367 23.27 -17.62 -6.45
C GLY A 367 24.57 -17.25 -5.76
N THR A 368 24.64 -16.15 -5.02
CA THR A 368 25.89 -15.62 -4.46
C THR A 368 25.91 -15.48 -2.95
N SER A 369 24.78 -15.33 -2.29
CA SER A 369 24.69 -15.13 -0.85
C SER A 369 23.55 -15.93 -0.25
N THR A 370 23.74 -16.45 0.96
CA THR A 370 22.72 -17.18 1.70
C THR A 370 22.36 -16.45 2.97
N THR A 371 21.08 -16.26 3.20
CA THR A 371 20.56 -15.75 4.47
C THR A 371 19.75 -16.84 5.15
N LYS A 372 19.91 -16.95 6.47
CA LYS A 372 19.13 -17.84 7.30
C LYS A 372 18.00 -17.07 7.96
N TRP A 373 16.78 -17.52 7.73
CA TRP A 373 15.58 -16.95 8.28
C TRP A 373 14.97 -17.87 9.33
N LYS A 374 14.33 -17.28 10.32
CA LYS A 374 13.70 -18.01 11.42
C LYS A 374 12.62 -19.02 10.92
N ASN A 375 11.88 -18.62 9.89
CA ASN A 375 10.83 -19.42 9.27
C ASN A 375 10.57 -18.91 7.83
N TRP A 376 9.67 -19.59 7.10
CA TRP A 376 9.29 -19.17 5.76
C TRP A 376 8.75 -17.74 5.71
N TYR A 377 7.85 -17.37 6.64
CA TYR A 377 7.25 -16.03 6.64
C TYR A 377 8.31 -14.92 6.69
N SER A 378 9.26 -15.03 7.60
CA SER A 378 10.35 -14.06 7.72
C SER A 378 11.27 -14.03 6.49
N SER A 379 11.37 -15.13 5.74
CA SER A 379 12.13 -15.17 4.49
C SER A 379 11.40 -14.53 3.32
N ALA A 380 10.07 -14.46 3.37
CA ALA A 380 9.23 -13.97 2.27
C ALA A 380 8.74 -12.53 2.47
N VAL A 381 8.52 -12.10 3.72
CA VAL A 381 7.90 -10.82 4.05
C VAL A 381 8.85 -9.90 4.80
N SER A 382 9.04 -8.68 4.29
CA SER A 382 9.72 -7.60 5.01
C SER A 382 8.75 -6.82 5.90
N TYR A 383 7.61 -6.41 5.34
CA TYR A 383 6.59 -5.66 6.07
C TYR A 383 5.20 -6.27 5.81
N PRO A 384 4.48 -6.69 6.85
CA PRO A 384 3.13 -7.22 6.72
C PRO A 384 2.13 -6.17 6.24
N PHE A 385 0.98 -6.61 5.75
CA PHE A 385 -0.19 -5.76 5.54
C PHE A 385 -0.57 -5.07 6.85
N GLY A 386 -0.85 -3.77 6.79
CA GLY A 386 -1.18 -2.96 7.96
C GLY A 386 0.02 -2.47 8.77
N HIS A 387 1.28 -2.66 8.27
CA HIS A 387 2.49 -2.16 8.92
C HIS A 387 2.65 -0.64 8.74
N GLY A 388 3.07 0.04 9.79
CA GLY A 388 3.45 1.44 9.78
C GLY A 388 4.06 1.81 11.14
N LEU A 389 5.10 2.64 11.11
CA LEU A 389 5.79 3.10 12.30
C LEU A 389 5.40 4.54 12.65
N SER A 390 5.62 4.90 13.89
CA SER A 390 5.40 6.24 14.44
C SER A 390 6.64 6.69 15.22
N TYR A 391 6.78 7.99 15.42
CA TYR A 391 7.80 8.56 16.33
C TYR A 391 7.41 8.47 17.81
N THR A 392 6.24 7.90 18.11
CA THR A 392 5.76 7.68 19.47
C THR A 392 5.23 6.24 19.62
N GLU A 393 4.95 5.84 20.84
CA GLU A 393 4.45 4.51 21.16
C GLU A 393 3.03 4.60 21.70
N PHE A 394 2.24 3.53 21.45
CA PHE A 394 0.88 3.42 21.93
C PHE A 394 0.66 2.09 22.64
N SER A 395 -0.06 2.16 23.76
CA SER A 395 -0.57 0.99 24.46
C SER A 395 -2.08 0.85 24.22
N TRP A 396 -2.55 -0.39 24.14
CA TRP A 396 -3.95 -0.72 23.97
C TRP A 396 -4.48 -1.48 25.18
N LYS A 397 -5.71 -1.16 25.54
CA LYS A 397 -6.47 -1.86 26.58
C LYS A 397 -7.90 -2.08 26.10
N LEU A 398 -8.36 -3.34 26.10
CA LEU A 398 -9.77 -3.63 25.87
C LEU A 398 -10.57 -3.15 27.09
N ILE A 399 -11.46 -2.20 26.85
CA ILE A 399 -12.35 -1.64 27.87
C ILE A 399 -13.64 -2.42 27.92
N ASP A 400 -14.19 -2.77 26.75
CA ASP A 400 -15.47 -3.48 26.66
C ASP A 400 -15.56 -4.29 25.36
N CYS A 401 -16.25 -5.42 25.45
CA CYS A 401 -16.78 -6.14 24.31
C CYS A 401 -18.22 -6.52 24.64
N ASN A 402 -19.17 -6.09 23.82
CA ASN A 402 -20.60 -6.28 24.09
C ASN A 402 -21.08 -7.74 24.09
N ILE A 403 -20.23 -8.66 23.62
CA ILE A 403 -20.46 -10.11 23.64
C ILE A 403 -19.33 -10.74 24.45
N GLU A 404 -19.66 -11.63 25.38
CA GLU A 404 -18.69 -12.31 26.22
C GLU A 404 -17.83 -13.27 25.42
N ASP A 405 -16.63 -13.52 25.92
CA ASP A 405 -15.69 -14.51 25.36
C ASP A 405 -16.32 -15.91 25.37
N ASN A 406 -16.14 -16.65 24.29
CA ASN A 406 -16.76 -17.97 24.04
C ASN A 406 -18.30 -17.99 23.92
N ALA A 407 -18.94 -16.83 23.82
CA ALA A 407 -20.38 -16.78 23.59
C ALA A 407 -20.76 -17.20 22.16
N ALA A 408 -21.97 -17.74 22.01
CA ALA A 408 -22.51 -18.14 20.73
C ALA A 408 -22.92 -16.93 19.88
N LEU A 409 -22.50 -16.89 18.62
CA LEU A 409 -22.95 -15.94 17.62
C LEU A 409 -24.25 -16.40 16.97
N THR A 410 -25.03 -15.43 16.53
CA THR A 410 -26.24 -15.61 15.71
C THR A 410 -26.08 -14.88 14.38
N ALA A 411 -26.97 -15.10 13.43
CA ALA A 411 -26.98 -14.41 12.14
C ALA A 411 -27.00 -12.87 12.27
N ASP A 412 -27.65 -12.36 13.33
CA ASP A 412 -27.85 -10.94 13.58
C ASP A 412 -26.85 -10.36 14.60
N SER A 413 -25.88 -11.15 15.06
CA SER A 413 -24.89 -10.69 16.04
C SER A 413 -24.07 -9.53 15.49
N THR A 414 -24.05 -8.42 16.26
CA THR A 414 -23.14 -7.30 16.06
C THR A 414 -22.14 -7.30 17.20
N ILE A 415 -20.86 -7.43 16.86
CA ILE A 415 -19.75 -7.48 17.81
C ILE A 415 -19.15 -6.08 17.87
N LYS A 416 -19.05 -5.52 19.07
CA LYS A 416 -18.54 -4.19 19.30
C LYS A 416 -17.39 -4.24 20.30
N PHE A 417 -16.21 -3.79 19.85
CA PHE A 417 -15.04 -3.61 20.70
C PHE A 417 -14.90 -2.13 21.06
N THR A 418 -14.63 -1.85 22.33
CA THR A 418 -14.17 -0.54 22.80
C THR A 418 -12.76 -0.68 23.32
N VAL A 419 -11.81 -0.03 22.65
CA VAL A 419 -10.36 -0.12 22.94
C VAL A 419 -9.85 1.25 23.37
N GLU A 420 -9.31 1.34 24.58
CA GLU A 420 -8.53 2.50 24.99
C GLU A 420 -7.19 2.44 24.30
N VAL A 421 -6.87 3.45 23.51
CA VAL A 421 -5.56 3.70 22.93
C VAL A 421 -4.92 4.85 23.66
N LYS A 422 -3.75 4.64 24.26
CA LYS A 422 -2.99 5.66 24.99
C LYS A 422 -1.65 5.91 24.33
N ASN A 423 -1.35 7.17 24.07
CA ASN A 423 0.01 7.57 23.69
C ASN A 423 0.93 7.48 24.91
N THR A 424 1.87 6.54 24.90
CA THR A 424 2.83 6.29 25.98
C THR A 424 4.21 6.90 25.72
N GLY A 425 4.43 7.43 24.51
CA GLY A 425 5.69 8.07 24.13
C GLY A 425 5.72 9.57 24.39
N ALA A 426 6.69 10.25 23.82
CA ALA A 426 7.00 11.66 24.08
C ALA A 426 6.49 12.63 23.01
N VAL A 427 5.97 12.14 21.89
CA VAL A 427 5.53 12.96 20.75
C VAL A 427 4.06 12.72 20.50
N ALA A 428 3.30 13.77 20.11
CA ALA A 428 1.92 13.61 19.71
C ALA A 428 1.83 12.74 18.44
N GLY A 429 0.82 11.86 18.38
CA GLY A 429 0.67 10.94 17.25
C GLY A 429 -0.70 10.32 17.16
N LYS A 430 -0.94 9.59 16.07
CA LYS A 430 -2.15 8.81 15.82
C LYS A 430 -1.79 7.33 15.70
N ASP A 431 -2.69 6.46 16.11
CA ASP A 431 -2.56 5.00 15.97
C ASP A 431 -3.78 4.41 15.26
N VAL A 432 -3.62 3.24 14.65
CA VAL A 432 -4.69 2.52 13.96
C VAL A 432 -4.92 1.19 14.63
N VAL A 433 -6.10 1.01 15.23
CA VAL A 433 -6.55 -0.28 15.75
C VAL A 433 -7.14 -1.07 14.59
N GLN A 434 -6.53 -2.21 14.26
CA GLN A 434 -6.97 -3.09 13.19
C GLN A 434 -7.61 -4.33 13.80
N LEU A 435 -8.79 -4.71 13.31
CA LEU A 435 -9.50 -5.91 13.73
C LEU A 435 -9.45 -6.94 12.61
N TYR A 436 -8.94 -8.12 12.92
CA TYR A 436 -8.91 -9.28 12.03
C TYR A 436 -9.69 -10.44 12.64
N TYR A 437 -10.05 -11.42 11.80
CA TYR A 437 -10.59 -12.68 12.29
C TYR A 437 -9.91 -13.88 11.66
N THR A 438 -9.93 -14.98 12.41
CA THR A 438 -9.62 -16.34 11.97
C THR A 438 -10.88 -17.18 12.11
N ALA A 439 -11.36 -17.74 11.01
CA ALA A 439 -12.49 -18.66 10.99
C ALA A 439 -12.04 -20.11 11.21
N PRO A 440 -12.91 -21.03 11.68
CA PRO A 440 -12.60 -22.45 11.73
C PRO A 440 -12.33 -22.98 10.32
N TYR A 441 -11.28 -23.80 10.17
CA TYR A 441 -10.87 -24.37 8.90
C TYR A 441 -10.75 -25.88 8.98
N ILE A 442 -11.35 -26.57 8.04
CA ILE A 442 -11.26 -28.01 7.87
C ILE A 442 -10.74 -28.30 6.47
N ALA A 443 -9.59 -28.95 6.36
CA ALA A 443 -8.97 -29.27 5.08
C ALA A 443 -9.90 -30.10 4.18
N GLY A 444 -10.01 -29.69 2.92
CA GLY A 444 -10.89 -30.33 1.94
C GLY A 444 -12.34 -29.85 1.96
N GLN A 445 -12.68 -28.91 2.84
CA GLN A 445 -13.96 -28.20 2.85
C GLN A 445 -13.83 -26.79 2.27
N ILE A 446 -14.60 -25.82 2.79
CA ILE A 446 -14.56 -24.43 2.32
C ILE A 446 -13.19 -23.81 2.60
N GLU A 447 -12.55 -23.29 1.56
CA GLU A 447 -11.27 -22.60 1.69
C GLU A 447 -11.41 -21.28 2.44
N LYS A 448 -10.52 -21.06 3.42
CA LYS A 448 -10.51 -19.89 4.29
C LYS A 448 -9.08 -19.42 4.53
N ALA A 449 -8.85 -18.14 4.41
CA ALA A 449 -7.59 -17.56 4.82
C ALA A 449 -7.47 -17.56 6.35
N HIS A 450 -6.25 -17.78 6.86
CA HIS A 450 -5.99 -17.78 8.30
C HIS A 450 -6.31 -16.42 8.95
N VAL A 451 -6.06 -15.32 8.24
CA VAL A 451 -6.31 -13.96 8.74
C VAL A 451 -7.07 -13.16 7.69
N VAL A 452 -8.15 -12.51 8.09
CA VAL A 452 -8.95 -11.61 7.24
C VAL A 452 -9.21 -10.31 7.98
N LEU A 453 -8.89 -9.17 7.35
CA LEU A 453 -9.24 -7.84 7.88
C LEU A 453 -10.76 -7.71 7.98
N PHE A 454 -11.23 -7.29 9.15
CA PHE A 454 -12.64 -7.22 9.46
C PHE A 454 -13.12 -5.79 9.75
N GLY A 455 -12.22 -4.93 10.23
CA GLY A 455 -12.48 -3.52 10.48
C GLY A 455 -11.24 -2.81 10.99
N TYR A 456 -11.28 -1.51 11.03
CA TYR A 456 -10.23 -0.68 11.63
C TYR A 456 -10.79 0.68 12.03
N GLU A 457 -10.12 1.32 12.99
CA GLU A 457 -10.38 2.69 13.38
C GLU A 457 -9.07 3.39 13.72
N LYS A 458 -8.96 4.66 13.33
CA LYS A 458 -7.80 5.52 13.58
C LYS A 458 -8.14 6.53 14.69
N THR A 459 -7.21 6.72 15.62
CA THR A 459 -7.40 7.74 16.68
C THR A 459 -7.32 9.16 16.11
N LYS A 460 -7.88 10.11 16.83
CA LYS A 460 -7.47 11.51 16.70
C LYS A 460 -5.99 11.65 17.07
N LEU A 461 -5.43 12.87 16.89
CA LEU A 461 -4.08 13.17 17.37
C LEU A 461 -4.07 13.16 18.91
N LEU A 462 -3.27 12.25 19.48
CA LEU A 462 -3.12 12.08 20.92
C LEU A 462 -1.81 12.71 21.39
N SER A 463 -1.90 13.64 22.32
CA SER A 463 -0.72 14.20 23.01
C SER A 463 -0.05 13.13 23.89
N PRO A 464 1.23 13.30 24.31
CA PRO A 464 1.87 12.41 25.27
C PRO A 464 1.02 12.20 26.53
N GLY A 465 0.74 10.94 26.87
CA GLY A 465 -0.11 10.54 27.99
C GLY A 465 -1.62 10.62 27.76
N GLU A 466 -2.08 11.19 26.64
CA GLU A 466 -3.51 11.26 26.29
C GLU A 466 -4.03 9.89 25.81
N SER A 467 -5.31 9.64 26.07
CA SER A 467 -6.01 8.42 25.64
C SER A 467 -7.28 8.75 24.88
N GLU A 468 -7.69 7.81 24.03
CA GLU A 468 -8.98 7.81 23.33
C GLU A 468 -9.58 6.40 23.34
N ASN A 469 -10.89 6.32 23.43
CA ASN A 469 -11.61 5.08 23.24
C ASN A 469 -12.04 4.97 21.77
N VAL A 470 -11.40 4.11 21.01
CA VAL A 470 -11.82 3.74 19.65
C VAL A 470 -12.85 2.62 19.72
N VAL A 471 -13.85 2.68 18.84
CA VAL A 471 -14.94 1.73 18.79
C VAL A 471 -15.02 1.10 17.42
N ILE A 472 -14.82 -0.23 17.35
CA ILE A 472 -14.98 -1.01 16.13
C ILE A 472 -16.23 -1.86 16.26
N SER A 473 -17.16 -1.75 15.31
CA SER A 473 -18.42 -2.47 15.29
C SER A 473 -18.56 -3.25 13.98
N VAL A 474 -18.72 -4.56 14.07
CA VAL A 474 -18.75 -5.50 12.94
C VAL A 474 -19.90 -6.48 13.07
N LYS A 475 -20.41 -6.99 11.96
CA LYS A 475 -21.51 -7.97 11.95
C LYS A 475 -20.96 -9.38 11.74
N ALA A 476 -21.43 -10.34 12.50
CA ALA A 476 -21.00 -11.73 12.37
C ALA A 476 -21.18 -12.28 10.94
N ARG A 477 -22.25 -11.90 10.26
CA ARG A 477 -22.50 -12.30 8.87
C ARG A 477 -21.39 -11.91 7.87
N ASP A 478 -20.64 -10.85 8.15
CA ASP A 478 -19.58 -10.37 7.26
C ASP A 478 -18.31 -11.25 7.35
N MET A 479 -18.26 -12.19 8.30
CA MET A 479 -17.25 -13.27 8.36
C MET A 479 -17.62 -14.49 7.52
N ALA A 480 -18.81 -14.52 6.90
CA ALA A 480 -19.27 -15.68 6.16
C ALA A 480 -18.38 -16.00 4.96
N SER A 481 -18.08 -17.26 4.78
CA SER A 481 -17.43 -17.79 3.59
C SER A 481 -18.47 -18.21 2.56
N TYR A 482 -18.14 -18.13 1.26
CA TYR A 482 -19.04 -18.54 0.20
C TYR A 482 -18.73 -19.96 -0.26
N ASP A 483 -19.63 -20.91 0.05
CA ASP A 483 -19.56 -22.25 -0.48
C ASP A 483 -20.36 -22.34 -1.79
N TYR A 484 -19.67 -22.46 -2.91
CA TYR A 484 -20.32 -22.59 -4.22
C TYR A 484 -20.63 -24.04 -4.61
N SER A 485 -20.01 -25.00 -3.96
CA SER A 485 -20.01 -26.42 -4.33
C SER A 485 -20.65 -27.36 -3.31
N ASP A 486 -21.03 -26.86 -2.13
CA ASP A 486 -21.38 -27.69 -0.96
C ASP A 486 -20.17 -28.54 -0.48
N ALA A 487 -19.03 -27.86 -0.34
CA ALA A 487 -17.75 -28.51 -0.01
C ALA A 487 -17.75 -29.15 1.39
N ASN A 488 -18.51 -28.58 2.34
CA ASN A 488 -18.68 -29.13 3.69
C ASN A 488 -19.79 -30.20 3.78
N GLY A 489 -20.55 -30.46 2.70
CA GLY A 489 -21.57 -31.52 2.61
C GLY A 489 -22.82 -31.26 3.44
N ASN A 490 -23.12 -30.01 3.77
CA ASN A 490 -24.25 -29.64 4.62
C ASN A 490 -25.57 -29.39 3.85
N GLY A 491 -25.57 -29.59 2.53
CA GLY A 491 -26.72 -29.42 1.62
C GLY A 491 -27.02 -27.95 1.28
N PHE A 492 -26.09 -27.03 1.53
CA PHE A 492 -26.27 -25.61 1.26
C PHE A 492 -25.14 -25.09 0.36
N LYS A 493 -25.49 -24.22 -0.57
CA LYS A 493 -24.55 -23.49 -1.42
C LYS A 493 -24.82 -22.00 -1.29
N GLY A 494 -23.90 -21.25 -0.70
CA GLY A 494 -24.11 -19.84 -0.43
C GLY A 494 -23.16 -19.32 0.64
N TYR A 495 -23.50 -18.18 1.22
CA TYR A 495 -22.74 -17.61 2.33
C TYR A 495 -23.11 -18.32 3.64
N GLU A 496 -22.10 -18.78 4.35
CA GLU A 496 -22.30 -19.43 5.65
C GLU A 496 -21.14 -19.19 6.62
N LEU A 497 -21.46 -19.25 7.91
CA LEU A 497 -20.48 -19.41 8.97
C LEU A 497 -20.49 -20.89 9.35
N ASP A 498 -19.37 -21.57 9.20
CA ASP A 498 -19.22 -22.94 9.69
C ASP A 498 -19.26 -22.99 11.21
N GLU A 499 -19.67 -24.14 11.75
CA GLU A 499 -19.57 -24.38 13.18
C GLU A 499 -18.12 -24.31 13.67
N GLY A 500 -17.92 -23.86 14.91
CA GLY A 500 -16.62 -23.80 15.54
C GLY A 500 -16.25 -22.44 16.08
N ASP A 501 -14.97 -22.25 16.33
CA ASP A 501 -14.41 -21.09 16.98
C ASP A 501 -13.97 -20.02 15.96
N TYR A 502 -14.48 -18.80 16.13
CA TYR A 502 -14.07 -17.60 15.41
C TYR A 502 -13.22 -16.74 16.33
N VAL A 503 -11.94 -16.59 16.02
CA VAL A 503 -11.02 -15.79 16.82
C VAL A 503 -10.90 -14.40 16.21
N LEU A 504 -11.34 -13.38 16.93
CA LEU A 504 -11.21 -11.98 16.56
C LEU A 504 -9.99 -11.38 17.23
N LYS A 505 -9.15 -10.69 16.44
CA LYS A 505 -7.82 -10.23 16.83
C LYS A 505 -7.71 -8.73 16.63
N LEU A 506 -7.56 -7.97 17.71
CA LEU A 506 -7.13 -6.58 17.66
C LEU A 506 -5.61 -6.58 17.48
N SER A 507 -5.15 -6.05 16.36
CA SER A 507 -3.79 -6.26 15.86
C SER A 507 -3.14 -4.96 15.40
N LYS A 508 -1.81 -4.88 15.49
CA LYS A 508 -1.01 -3.78 14.93
C LYS A 508 -0.88 -3.88 13.41
N ASN A 509 -0.94 -5.08 12.88
CA ASN A 509 -0.91 -5.42 11.47
C ASN A 509 -1.45 -6.86 11.31
N ALA A 510 -1.52 -7.38 10.09
CA ALA A 510 -2.06 -8.72 9.84
C ALA A 510 -1.31 -9.85 10.57
N HIS A 511 -0.03 -9.63 10.93
CA HIS A 511 0.84 -10.65 11.56
C HIS A 511 0.92 -10.55 13.09
N GLN A 512 0.67 -9.37 13.67
CA GLN A 512 0.91 -9.09 15.09
C GLN A 512 -0.38 -8.79 15.82
N SER A 513 -0.99 -9.81 16.43
CA SER A 513 -2.12 -9.63 17.34
C SER A 513 -1.67 -9.09 18.70
N VAL A 514 -2.53 -8.29 19.33
CA VAL A 514 -2.33 -7.69 20.66
C VAL A 514 -3.36 -8.25 21.65
N ILE A 515 -4.62 -8.35 21.24
CA ILE A 515 -5.74 -8.81 22.07
C ILE A 515 -6.59 -9.74 21.21
N GLU A 516 -6.94 -10.90 21.77
CA GLU A 516 -7.78 -11.89 21.09
C GLU A 516 -9.05 -12.19 21.89
N LYS A 517 -10.15 -12.45 21.18
CA LYS A 517 -11.42 -12.89 21.69
C LYS A 517 -11.98 -14.01 20.83
N THR A 518 -12.49 -15.05 21.45
CA THR A 518 -13.08 -16.19 20.75
C THR A 518 -14.60 -16.13 20.85
N PHE A 519 -15.27 -16.39 19.74
CA PHE A 519 -16.72 -16.53 19.67
C PHE A 519 -17.06 -17.85 19.00
N LYS A 520 -18.23 -18.39 19.27
CA LYS A 520 -18.61 -19.73 18.80
C LYS A 520 -19.78 -19.64 17.83
N VAL A 521 -19.71 -20.43 16.79
CA VAL A 521 -20.86 -20.77 15.97
C VAL A 521 -21.27 -22.20 16.33
N ALA A 522 -22.54 -22.37 16.71
CA ALA A 522 -23.08 -23.64 17.15
C ALA A 522 -23.11 -24.67 16.01
N ASP A 523 -23.28 -25.96 16.41
CA ASP A 523 -23.39 -27.10 15.51
C ASP A 523 -24.39 -26.81 14.36
N GLY A 524 -24.00 -27.16 13.14
CA GLY A 524 -24.77 -26.94 11.93
C GLY A 524 -24.56 -25.58 11.25
N GLY A 525 -23.73 -24.71 11.86
CA GLY A 525 -23.36 -23.41 11.26
C GLY A 525 -24.52 -22.41 11.14
N ILE A 526 -24.26 -21.29 10.44
CA ILE A 526 -25.26 -20.26 10.15
C ILE A 526 -25.31 -20.04 8.64
N LYS A 527 -26.45 -20.25 8.00
CA LYS A 527 -26.66 -20.15 6.56
C LYS A 527 -27.38 -18.84 6.20
N PHE A 528 -26.87 -18.12 5.22
CA PHE A 528 -27.43 -16.84 4.76
C PHE A 528 -28.07 -17.01 3.36
N ALA A 529 -29.34 -17.43 3.32
CA ALA A 529 -30.09 -17.56 2.08
C ALA A 529 -30.58 -16.21 1.52
N THR A 530 -30.58 -15.17 2.33
CA THR A 530 -31.01 -13.81 1.94
C THR A 530 -30.04 -12.73 2.37
N THR A 531 -30.04 -11.63 1.60
CA THR A 531 -29.39 -10.40 2.00
C THR A 531 -30.10 -9.76 3.21
N GLU A 532 -29.51 -8.75 3.84
CA GLU A 532 -30.15 -7.99 4.93
C GLU A 532 -31.47 -7.34 4.51
N ASN A 533 -31.63 -7.03 3.22
CA ASN A 533 -32.87 -6.45 2.68
C ASN A 533 -33.91 -7.53 2.27
N GLY A 534 -33.66 -8.80 2.62
CA GLY A 534 -34.56 -9.92 2.35
C GLY A 534 -34.56 -10.45 0.92
N ASN A 535 -33.63 -10.00 0.07
CA ASN A 535 -33.48 -10.54 -1.28
C ASN A 535 -32.79 -11.90 -1.24
N THR A 536 -33.28 -12.87 -2.01
CA THR A 536 -32.67 -14.20 -2.15
C THR A 536 -31.25 -14.07 -2.73
N ILE A 537 -30.30 -14.79 -2.13
CA ILE A 537 -28.94 -14.94 -2.64
C ILE A 537 -28.92 -16.19 -3.53
N GLU A 538 -28.74 -15.98 -4.84
CA GLU A 538 -28.65 -17.08 -5.80
C GLU A 538 -27.20 -17.56 -5.95
N ASN A 539 -26.98 -18.87 -6.02
CA ASN A 539 -25.69 -19.43 -6.41
C ASN A 539 -25.50 -19.28 -7.92
N ARG A 540 -24.68 -18.31 -8.31
CA ARG A 540 -24.40 -18.04 -9.74
C ARG A 540 -23.48 -19.09 -10.36
N PHE A 541 -22.79 -19.90 -9.58
CA PHE A 541 -21.87 -20.92 -10.08
C PHE A 541 -22.58 -22.18 -10.57
N ASP A 542 -23.82 -22.43 -10.18
CA ASP A 542 -24.59 -23.59 -10.66
C ASP A 542 -24.81 -23.59 -12.18
N LYS A 543 -24.77 -22.41 -12.81
CA LYS A 543 -24.98 -22.23 -14.26
C LYS A 543 -23.70 -22.05 -15.05
N VAL A 544 -22.53 -22.04 -14.42
CA VAL A 544 -21.24 -21.78 -15.10
C VAL A 544 -20.93 -22.87 -16.14
N SER A 545 -21.25 -24.14 -15.85
CA SER A 545 -21.04 -25.25 -16.77
C SER A 545 -21.87 -25.12 -18.05
N GLU A 546 -23.07 -24.55 -17.98
CA GLU A 546 -23.95 -24.32 -19.13
C GLU A 546 -23.37 -23.25 -20.07
N HIS A 547 -22.70 -22.26 -19.53
CA HIS A 547 -22.06 -21.19 -20.30
C HIS A 547 -20.71 -21.61 -20.88
N ILE A 548 -19.93 -22.42 -20.17
CA ILE A 548 -18.61 -22.89 -20.65
C ILE A 548 -18.77 -23.83 -21.84
N THR A 549 -19.79 -24.70 -21.86
CA THR A 549 -20.06 -25.62 -22.98
C THR A 549 -20.44 -24.92 -24.29
N GLN A 550 -20.89 -23.68 -24.27
CA GLN A 550 -21.13 -22.90 -25.47
C GLN A 550 -19.87 -22.36 -26.14
N TYR A 551 -18.74 -22.36 -25.46
CA TYR A 551 -17.45 -21.81 -25.93
C TYR A 551 -16.35 -22.87 -26.10
N MET A 552 -16.61 -24.12 -25.72
CA MET A 552 -15.77 -25.29 -26.03
C MET A 552 -16.20 -25.95 -27.33
#